data_16e6e0bc07cf9947afb466a08cea465b
#
_entry.id   16e6e0bc07cf9947afb466a08cea465b
#
_cell.length_a   1.000
_cell.length_b   1.000
_cell.length_c   1.000
_cell.angle_alpha   90.00
_cell.angle_beta   90.00
_cell.angle_gamma   90.00
#
_symmetry.space_group_name_H-M   'P 1'
#
loop_
_entity.id
_entity.type
_entity.pdbx_description
1 polymer ?
#
loop_
_entity_poly.entity_id
_entity_poly.type
_entity_poly.pdbx_seq_one_letter_code
_entity_poly.pdbx_strand_id
1 'polypeptide(L)'
;MKRPRILLVDDEVAFANNLLKLLSKRGYDAVVVYNGADAVNMVGEKEFDVIILDMKMPGMDGIATLKEIKKKAPFVEVVILTGHGSVESGIEGMQLGAFDFLMKPVSIDDLQEKVSEAYRRKLVQRERE
;
A
#
# COMPACT_ATOMS: atom_id res chain seq x y z
N MET A 1 -14.46 -6.75 14.96
CA MET A 1 -14.33 -6.11 13.63
C MET A 1 -13.19 -6.70 12.86
N LYS A 2 -13.45 -7.04 11.61
CA LYS A 2 -12.43 -7.63 10.74
C LYS A 2 -11.45 -6.54 10.31
N ARG A 3 -10.16 -6.80 10.46
CA ARG A 3 -9.14 -5.87 9.98
C ARG A 3 -8.82 -6.13 8.50
N PRO A 4 -8.39 -5.12 7.77
CA PRO A 4 -8.07 -5.30 6.36
C PRO A 4 -6.86 -6.20 6.15
N ARG A 5 -6.84 -6.88 5.00
CA ARG A 5 -5.66 -7.60 4.54
C ARG A 5 -4.74 -6.62 3.84
N ILE A 6 -3.49 -6.63 4.23
CA ILE A 6 -2.50 -5.64 3.77
C ILE A 6 -1.40 -6.31 2.97
N LEU A 7 -1.08 -5.71 1.82
CA LEU A 7 0.15 -6.01 1.09
C LEU A 7 1.12 -4.85 1.26
N LEU A 8 2.32 -5.15 1.75
CA LEU A 8 3.37 -4.16 1.92
C LEU A 8 4.41 -4.35 0.82
N VAL A 9 4.69 -3.29 0.08
CA VAL A 9 5.61 -3.32 -1.06
C VAL A 9 6.72 -2.31 -0.81
N ASP A 10 7.93 -2.78 -0.54
CA ASP A 10 9.07 -1.91 -0.23
C ASP A 10 10.37 -2.69 -0.41
N ASP A 11 11.33 -2.12 -1.14
CA ASP A 11 12.61 -2.77 -1.42
C ASP A 11 13.63 -2.64 -0.28
N GLU A 12 13.34 -1.79 0.71
CA GLU A 12 14.16 -1.69 1.92
C GLU A 12 13.77 -2.81 2.87
N VAL A 13 14.43 -3.95 2.73
CA VAL A 13 14.05 -5.20 3.40
C VAL A 13 13.93 -5.06 4.91
N ALA A 14 14.90 -4.42 5.56
CA ALA A 14 14.88 -4.25 7.01
C ALA A 14 13.69 -3.39 7.47
N PHE A 15 13.43 -2.29 6.78
CA PHE A 15 12.30 -1.42 7.05
C PHE A 15 10.98 -2.18 6.87
N ALA A 16 10.85 -2.87 5.73
CA ALA A 16 9.63 -3.61 5.39
C ALA A 16 9.34 -4.71 6.41
N ASN A 17 10.34 -5.48 6.78
CA ASN A 17 10.17 -6.58 7.74
C ASN A 17 9.83 -6.07 9.14
N ASN A 18 10.41 -4.94 9.55
CA ASN A 18 10.07 -4.34 10.83
C ASN A 18 8.61 -3.85 10.82
N LEU A 19 8.20 -3.22 9.74
CA LEU A 19 6.82 -2.74 9.62
C LEU A 19 5.84 -3.90 9.60
N LEU A 20 6.19 -4.99 8.92
CA LEU A 20 5.39 -6.21 8.91
C LEU A 20 5.17 -6.74 10.34
N LYS A 21 6.22 -6.78 11.15
CA LYS A 21 6.12 -7.21 12.54
C LYS A 21 5.18 -6.33 13.35
N LEU A 22 5.29 -5.01 13.18
CA LEU A 22 4.44 -4.06 13.90
C LEU A 22 2.96 -4.23 13.51
N LEU A 23 2.68 -4.38 12.24
CA LEU A 23 1.32 -4.62 11.75
C LEU A 23 0.77 -5.95 12.27
N SER A 24 1.57 -7.00 12.23
CA SER A 24 1.15 -8.31 12.71
C SER A 24 0.83 -8.30 14.20
N LYS A 25 1.62 -7.59 15.00
CA LYS A 25 1.37 -7.45 16.44
C LYS A 25 0.04 -6.73 16.73
N ARG A 26 -0.40 -5.88 15.81
CA ARG A 26 -1.67 -5.17 15.94
C ARG A 26 -2.85 -5.91 15.33
N GLY A 27 -2.64 -7.16 14.93
CA GLY A 27 -3.72 -8.03 14.47
C GLY A 27 -4.02 -7.96 12.99
N TYR A 28 -3.18 -7.29 12.19
CA TYR A 28 -3.38 -7.24 10.74
C TYR A 28 -2.84 -8.51 10.08
N ASP A 29 -3.56 -8.98 9.07
CA ASP A 29 -3.07 -10.02 8.17
C ASP A 29 -2.29 -9.33 7.07
N ALA A 30 -0.97 -9.33 7.18
CA ALA A 30 -0.09 -8.58 6.29
C ALA A 30 0.92 -9.51 5.61
N VAL A 31 1.20 -9.23 4.35
CA VAL A 31 2.18 -9.93 3.53
C VAL A 31 3.14 -8.88 2.97
N VAL A 32 4.41 -9.22 2.83
CA VAL A 32 5.41 -8.31 2.27
C VAL A 32 5.99 -8.88 0.98
N VAL A 33 6.18 -7.99 0.00
CA VAL A 33 7.00 -8.24 -1.19
C VAL A 33 7.96 -7.07 -1.34
N TYR A 34 9.04 -7.29 -2.09
CA TYR A 34 10.15 -6.33 -2.09
C TYR A 34 10.37 -5.65 -3.45
N ASN A 35 9.44 -5.83 -4.37
CA ASN A 35 9.52 -5.17 -5.68
C ASN A 35 8.14 -5.10 -6.33
N GLY A 36 8.03 -4.27 -7.37
CA GLY A 36 6.76 -4.03 -8.02
C GLY A 36 6.22 -5.23 -8.78
N ALA A 37 7.09 -6.00 -9.45
CA ALA A 37 6.66 -7.16 -10.22
C ALA A 37 5.99 -8.20 -9.32
N ASP A 38 6.60 -8.48 -8.16
CA ASP A 38 6.02 -9.42 -7.19
C ASP A 38 4.70 -8.90 -6.64
N ALA A 39 4.59 -7.58 -6.44
CA ALA A 39 3.34 -6.97 -5.98
C ALA A 39 2.20 -7.19 -6.98
N VAL A 40 2.48 -6.95 -8.25
CA VAL A 40 1.48 -7.15 -9.32
C VAL A 40 1.04 -8.60 -9.40
N ASN A 41 1.98 -9.53 -9.31
CA ASN A 41 1.67 -10.96 -9.30
C ASN A 41 0.83 -11.35 -8.09
N MET A 42 1.19 -10.86 -6.93
CA MET A 42 0.49 -11.17 -5.68
C MET A 42 -0.97 -10.68 -5.71
N VAL A 43 -1.20 -9.50 -6.25
CA VAL A 43 -2.54 -8.92 -6.39
C VAL A 43 -3.41 -9.76 -7.33
N GLY A 44 -2.81 -10.40 -8.32
CA GLY A 44 -3.52 -11.31 -9.22
C GLY A 44 -3.87 -12.64 -8.58
N GLU A 45 -3.16 -13.04 -7.54
CA GLU A 45 -3.34 -14.35 -6.88
C GLU A 45 -4.19 -14.28 -5.62
N LYS A 46 -4.11 -13.19 -4.87
CA LYS A 46 -4.80 -13.02 -3.58
C LYS A 46 -5.52 -11.69 -3.52
N GLU A 47 -6.58 -11.65 -2.75
CA GLU A 47 -7.35 -10.43 -2.53
C GLU A 47 -6.76 -9.64 -1.36
N PHE A 48 -6.49 -8.36 -1.58
CA PHE A 48 -6.04 -7.44 -0.54
C PHE A 48 -7.00 -6.25 -0.45
N ASP A 49 -7.08 -5.67 0.72
CA ASP A 49 -7.94 -4.51 0.96
C ASP A 49 -7.15 -3.21 0.81
N VAL A 50 -5.94 -3.18 1.36
CA VAL A 50 -5.08 -2.01 1.35
C VAL A 50 -3.67 -2.44 0.99
N ILE A 51 -3.04 -1.67 0.11
CA ILE A 51 -1.63 -1.87 -0.27
C ILE A 51 -0.83 -0.66 0.20
N ILE A 52 0.26 -0.92 0.90
CA ILE A 52 1.21 0.11 1.31
C ILE A 52 2.38 0.02 0.33
N LEU A 53 2.57 1.05 -0.47
CA LEU A 53 3.47 1.03 -1.62
C LEU A 53 4.55 2.08 -1.51
N ASP A 54 5.82 1.65 -1.50
CA ASP A 54 6.96 2.54 -1.64
C ASP A 54 7.09 2.95 -3.11
N MET A 55 7.25 4.23 -3.36
CA MET A 55 7.32 4.76 -4.73
C MET A 55 8.72 4.71 -5.34
N LYS A 56 9.74 4.52 -4.53
CA LYS A 56 11.12 4.44 -5.03
C LYS A 56 11.62 3.00 -4.97
N MET A 57 11.50 2.29 -6.08
CA MET A 57 12.01 0.93 -6.19
C MET A 57 12.74 0.76 -7.52
N PRO A 58 13.83 -0.02 -7.54
CA PRO A 58 14.48 -0.33 -8.80
C PRO A 58 13.61 -1.26 -9.65
N GLY A 59 13.83 -1.25 -10.96
CA GLY A 59 13.05 -2.05 -11.90
C GLY A 59 11.70 -1.41 -12.17
N MET A 60 10.61 -2.13 -11.92
CA MET A 60 9.26 -1.57 -12.03
C MET A 60 9.05 -0.58 -10.89
N ASP A 61 9.03 0.70 -11.19
CA ASP A 61 8.91 1.75 -10.18
C ASP A 61 7.49 1.81 -9.58
N GLY A 62 7.34 2.68 -8.57
CA GLY A 62 6.07 2.79 -7.85
C GLY A 62 4.91 3.23 -8.73
N ILE A 63 5.14 4.14 -9.68
CA ILE A 63 4.08 4.62 -10.58
C ILE A 63 3.59 3.49 -11.49
N ALA A 64 4.53 2.77 -12.12
CA ALA A 64 4.16 1.64 -12.99
C ALA A 64 3.45 0.55 -12.18
N THR A 65 3.94 0.27 -10.98
CA THR A 65 3.34 -0.70 -10.07
C THR A 65 1.91 -0.31 -9.72
N LEU A 66 1.68 0.95 -9.36
CA LEU A 66 0.37 1.47 -9.01
C LEU A 66 -0.62 1.31 -10.16
N LYS A 67 -0.19 1.67 -11.37
CA LYS A 67 -1.03 1.51 -12.57
C LYS A 67 -1.47 0.07 -12.78
N GLU A 68 -0.54 -0.86 -12.68
CA GLU A 68 -0.84 -2.28 -12.90
C GLU A 68 -1.73 -2.84 -11.78
N ILE A 69 -1.49 -2.44 -10.54
CA ILE A 69 -2.33 -2.85 -9.42
C ILE A 69 -3.77 -2.39 -9.62
N LYS A 70 -3.97 -1.13 -10.00
CA LYS A 70 -5.32 -0.58 -10.18
C LYS A 70 -6.05 -1.23 -11.36
N LYS A 71 -5.34 -1.69 -12.37
CA LYS A 71 -5.95 -2.46 -13.47
C LYS A 71 -6.45 -3.81 -13.00
N LYS A 72 -5.67 -4.52 -12.19
CA LYS A 72 -6.01 -5.86 -11.71
C LYS A 72 -7.02 -5.85 -10.57
N ALA A 73 -6.94 -4.85 -9.70
CA ALA A 73 -7.78 -4.75 -8.50
C ALA A 73 -8.27 -3.30 -8.36
N PRO A 74 -9.30 -2.89 -9.13
CA PRO A 74 -9.74 -1.48 -9.16
C PRO A 74 -10.20 -0.94 -7.80
N PHE A 75 -10.66 -1.80 -6.91
CA PHE A 75 -11.20 -1.36 -5.62
C PHE A 75 -10.22 -1.45 -4.46
N VAL A 76 -9.00 -1.98 -4.70
CA VAL A 76 -7.99 -1.97 -3.66
C VAL A 76 -7.56 -0.52 -3.40
N GLU A 77 -7.36 -0.17 -2.15
CA GLU A 77 -6.87 1.15 -1.82
C GLU A 77 -5.36 1.11 -1.64
N VAL A 78 -4.69 2.12 -2.18
CA VAL A 78 -3.23 2.20 -2.10
C VAL A 78 -2.82 3.39 -1.25
N VAL A 79 -2.04 3.14 -0.21
CA VAL A 79 -1.41 4.19 0.61
C VAL A 79 0.07 4.21 0.22
N ILE A 80 0.53 5.36 -0.24
CA ILE A 80 1.90 5.50 -0.72
C ILE A 80 2.81 5.91 0.43
N LEU A 81 3.98 5.26 0.51
CA LEU A 81 5.07 5.73 1.38
C LEU A 81 6.12 6.39 0.51
N THR A 82 6.47 7.62 0.82
CA THR A 82 7.50 8.37 0.09
C THR A 82 8.68 8.67 1.00
N GLY A 83 9.87 8.63 0.44
CA GLY A 83 11.06 9.10 1.15
C GLY A 83 11.21 10.60 1.09
N HIS A 84 12.27 11.10 1.70
CA HIS A 84 12.62 12.52 1.71
C HIS A 84 12.68 13.09 0.29
N GLY A 85 12.03 14.23 0.07
CA GLY A 85 12.06 14.91 -1.22
C GLY A 85 11.17 14.33 -2.30
N SER A 86 10.31 13.37 -1.97
CA SER A 86 9.47 12.67 -2.94
C SER A 86 7.99 13.07 -2.88
N VAL A 87 7.70 14.30 -2.49
CA VAL A 87 6.32 14.80 -2.44
C VAL A 87 5.67 14.74 -3.82
N GLU A 88 6.44 15.01 -4.88
CA GLU A 88 5.94 14.95 -6.25
C GLU A 88 5.44 13.56 -6.62
N SER A 89 6.14 12.51 -6.18
CA SER A 89 5.71 11.12 -6.42
C SER A 89 4.40 10.82 -5.70
N GLY A 90 4.22 11.35 -4.49
CA GLY A 90 2.98 11.22 -3.76
C GLY A 90 1.81 11.88 -4.50
N ILE A 91 2.01 13.11 -4.98
CA ILE A 91 0.99 13.83 -5.75
C ILE A 91 0.63 13.08 -7.03
N GLU A 92 1.63 12.61 -7.76
CA GLU A 92 1.40 11.84 -8.99
C GLU A 92 0.61 10.56 -8.70
N GLY A 93 0.94 9.87 -7.62
CA GLY A 93 0.21 8.69 -7.18
C GLY A 93 -1.25 9.00 -6.86
N MET A 94 -1.52 10.13 -6.22
CA MET A 94 -2.89 10.57 -5.95
C MET A 94 -3.68 10.78 -7.24
N GLN A 95 -3.04 11.35 -8.26
CA GLN A 95 -3.67 11.54 -9.56
C GLN A 95 -3.99 10.20 -10.25
N LEU A 96 -3.24 9.16 -9.93
CA LEU A 96 -3.43 7.82 -10.48
C LEU A 96 -4.38 6.95 -9.66
N GLY A 97 -4.98 7.51 -8.61
CA GLY A 97 -6.00 6.81 -7.84
C GLY A 97 -5.57 6.26 -6.49
N ALA A 98 -4.39 6.62 -5.99
CA ALA A 98 -4.01 6.25 -4.63
C ALA A 98 -4.92 6.95 -3.63
N PHE A 99 -5.13 6.32 -2.48
CA PHE A 99 -5.96 6.89 -1.43
C PHE A 99 -5.30 8.12 -0.79
N ASP A 100 -4.03 7.95 -0.41
CA ASP A 100 -3.26 9.03 0.22
C ASP A 100 -1.78 8.65 0.22
N PHE A 101 -0.94 9.55 0.73
CA PHE A 101 0.47 9.26 0.90
C PHE A 101 0.94 9.70 2.28
N LEU A 102 1.99 9.02 2.77
CA LEU A 102 2.67 9.35 4.02
C LEU A 102 4.16 9.43 3.75
N MET A 103 4.86 10.29 4.47
CA MET A 103 6.31 10.44 4.32
C MET A 103 7.06 9.59 5.33
N LYS A 104 8.14 8.95 4.89
CA LYS A 104 9.05 8.24 5.79
C LYS A 104 9.93 9.26 6.54
N PRO A 105 10.24 9.04 7.80
CA PRO A 105 9.80 7.93 8.66
C PRO A 105 8.35 8.09 9.08
N VAL A 106 7.62 6.99 9.14
CA VAL A 106 6.20 6.99 9.51
C VAL A 106 6.02 6.22 10.81
N SER A 107 5.19 6.74 11.73
CA SER A 107 4.83 6.02 12.94
C SER A 107 3.81 4.95 12.61
N ILE A 108 3.82 3.85 13.37
CA ILE A 108 2.83 2.79 13.18
C ILE A 108 1.42 3.32 13.46
N ASP A 109 1.27 4.25 14.40
CA ASP A 109 -0.05 4.83 14.71
C ASP A 109 -0.60 5.62 13.55
N ASP A 110 0.22 6.46 12.90
CA ASP A 110 -0.20 7.24 11.74
C ASP A 110 -0.53 6.32 10.56
N LEU A 111 0.28 5.30 10.35
CA LEU A 111 0.03 4.33 9.29
C LEU A 111 -1.27 3.57 9.53
N GLN A 112 -1.50 3.12 10.76
CA GLN A 112 -2.72 2.40 11.11
C GLN A 112 -3.97 3.25 10.89
N GLU A 113 -3.90 4.52 11.26
CA GLU A 113 -5.02 5.45 11.04
C GLU A 113 -5.33 5.59 9.55
N LYS A 114 -4.28 5.75 8.73
CA LYS A 114 -4.46 5.88 7.28
C LYS A 114 -5.00 4.60 6.66
N VAL A 115 -4.52 3.45 7.10
CA VAL A 115 -5.02 2.15 6.64
C VAL A 115 -6.51 2.00 6.98
N SER A 116 -6.91 2.41 8.18
CA SER A 116 -8.32 2.34 8.58
C SER A 116 -9.22 3.22 7.73
N GLU A 117 -8.77 4.43 7.40
CA GLU A 117 -9.51 5.34 6.52
C GLU A 117 -9.64 4.77 5.11
N ALA A 118 -8.55 4.22 4.58
CA ALA A 118 -8.54 3.61 3.25
C ALA A 118 -9.49 2.41 3.19
N TYR A 119 -9.47 1.58 4.21
CA TYR A 119 -10.34 0.41 4.27
C TYR A 119 -11.82 0.82 4.29
N ARG A 120 -12.17 1.85 5.05
CA ARG A 120 -13.55 2.36 5.06
C ARG A 120 -13.99 2.81 3.68
N ARG A 121 -13.12 3.51 2.95
CA ARG A 121 -13.44 3.95 1.59
C ARG A 121 -13.67 2.75 0.66
N LYS A 122 -12.84 1.73 0.78
CA LYS A 122 -13.00 0.50 -0.01
C LYS A 122 -14.38 -0.14 0.23
N LEU A 123 -14.76 -0.27 1.49
CA LEU A 123 -16.04 -0.88 1.84
C LEU A 123 -17.23 -0.10 1.29
N VAL A 124 -17.19 1.21 1.37
CA VAL A 124 -18.24 2.07 0.82
C VAL A 124 -18.35 1.93 -0.69
N GLN A 125 -17.22 1.88 -1.40
CA GLN A 125 -17.22 1.71 -2.85
C GLN A 125 -17.79 0.36 -3.28
N ARG A 126 -17.49 -0.70 -2.54
CA ARG A 126 -18.04 -2.03 -2.83
C ARG A 126 -19.56 -2.06 -2.68
N GLU A 127 -20.09 -1.37 -1.68
CA GLU A 127 -21.54 -1.33 -1.43
C GLU A 127 -22.31 -0.61 -2.53
N ARG A 128 -21.65 0.29 -3.29
CA ARG A 128 -22.27 1.06 -4.35
C ARG A 128 -22.38 0.32 -5.69
N GLU A 129 -21.79 -0.85 -5.76
CA GLU A 129 -21.88 -1.70 -6.94
C GLU A 129 -23.05 -2.70 -6.84
#